data_af53cd8b5e17cec1d39936c0123742e4
#
_entry.id   af53cd8b5e17cec1d39936c0123742e4
#
_cell.length_a   1.000
_cell.length_b   1.000
_cell.length_c   1.000
_cell.angle_alpha   90.00
_cell.angle_beta   90.00
_cell.angle_gamma   90.00
#
_symmetry.space_group_name_H-M   'P 1'
#
loop_
_entity.id
_entity.type
_entity.pdbx_description
1 polymer ?
#
loop_
_entity_poly.entity_id
_entity_poly.type
_entity_poly.pdbx_seq_one_letter_code
_entity_poly.pdbx_strand_id
1 'polypeptide(L)'
;AGGGSEPAFDPATLFTGGKKGLWIKPRDWTTLRQSYLGTTNVTAATDPVGYATDQSGRGNHMVKANATGRPWAATVGLVNCIDFDGTDDALATLGTSAGFITGMDYFLVVYLDALASTVFAYNNSGGGLGVAQNGSASSAAASAGSPSYKINGVAVPGGTSATRDQLYDALSSGGWIIVEANAATLTTWADFSIGGLAGFQINGKVAEMILCESVDDATRARIRTYLGSHVGLTL
;
A
#
# COMPACT_ATOMS: atom_id res chain seq x y z
N ALA A 1 14.09 0.52 38.48
CA ALA A 1 13.04 0.46 37.49
C ALA A 1 13.63 -0.09 36.20
N GLY A 2 13.40 -1.38 35.91
CA GLY A 2 13.87 -2.01 34.69
C GLY A 2 12.96 -1.56 33.55
N GLY A 3 13.47 -0.69 32.68
CA GLY A 3 12.85 -0.38 31.40
C GLY A 3 13.04 -1.59 30.48
N GLY A 4 12.13 -2.57 30.54
CA GLY A 4 12.03 -3.59 29.51
C GLY A 4 11.69 -2.90 28.21
N SER A 5 12.54 -3.01 27.16
CA SER A 5 12.17 -2.56 25.81
C SER A 5 10.90 -3.29 25.41
N GLU A 6 9.89 -2.56 24.98
CA GLU A 6 8.68 -3.16 24.41
C GLU A 6 9.09 -4.11 23.26
N PRO A 7 8.51 -5.33 23.18
CA PRO A 7 8.87 -6.26 22.12
C PRO A 7 8.62 -5.65 20.75
N ALA A 8 9.52 -5.93 19.81
CA ALA A 8 9.39 -5.45 18.42
C ALA A 8 8.01 -5.82 17.86
N PHE A 9 7.39 -4.88 17.16
CA PHE A 9 6.10 -5.11 16.53
C PHE A 9 6.21 -6.14 15.41
N ASP A 10 5.33 -7.16 15.44
CA ASP A 10 5.22 -8.15 14.37
C ASP A 10 3.85 -7.98 13.66
N PRO A 11 3.83 -7.58 12.37
CA PRO A 11 2.59 -7.43 11.61
C PRO A 11 1.75 -8.70 11.51
N ALA A 12 2.32 -9.89 11.65
CA ALA A 12 1.55 -11.15 11.63
C ALA A 12 0.47 -11.19 12.73
N THR A 13 0.69 -10.48 13.84
CA THR A 13 -0.28 -10.38 14.94
C THR A 13 -1.59 -9.71 14.54
N LEU A 14 -1.57 -8.85 13.50
CA LEU A 14 -2.77 -8.18 12.97
C LEU A 14 -3.78 -9.16 12.36
N PHE A 15 -3.31 -10.34 11.96
CA PHE A 15 -4.11 -11.34 11.22
C PHE A 15 -4.49 -12.55 12.05
N THR A 16 -4.22 -12.54 13.35
CA THR A 16 -4.61 -13.64 14.27
C THR A 16 -6.13 -13.73 14.42
N GLY A 17 -6.64 -14.91 14.80
CA GLY A 17 -8.07 -15.11 15.05
C GLY A 17 -8.96 -15.00 13.80
N GLY A 18 -8.42 -15.16 12.59
CA GLY A 18 -9.21 -15.11 11.35
C GLY A 18 -9.46 -13.69 10.81
N LYS A 19 -8.83 -12.66 11.37
CA LYS A 19 -8.95 -11.27 10.91
C LYS A 19 -8.58 -11.12 9.44
N LYS A 20 -9.31 -10.27 8.73
CA LYS A 20 -9.17 -10.03 7.29
C LYS A 20 -8.01 -9.08 6.98
N GLY A 21 -7.48 -9.18 5.77
CA GLY A 21 -6.47 -8.28 5.26
C GLY A 21 -5.44 -8.93 4.36
N LEU A 22 -4.38 -8.22 4.09
CA LEU A 22 -3.20 -8.69 3.35
C LEU A 22 -1.94 -7.96 3.86
N TRP A 23 -0.79 -8.62 3.69
CA TRP A 23 0.50 -8.02 4.00
C TRP A 23 1.48 -8.38 2.88
N ILE A 24 1.85 -7.40 2.08
CA ILE A 24 2.80 -7.53 0.97
C ILE A 24 4.10 -6.83 1.35
N LYS A 25 5.23 -7.53 1.16
CA LYS A 25 6.53 -7.14 1.65
C LYS A 25 7.58 -7.10 0.54
N PRO A 26 7.47 -6.18 -0.44
CA PRO A 26 8.41 -6.07 -1.57
C PRO A 26 9.87 -5.89 -1.17
N ARG A 27 10.14 -5.29 -0.01
CA ARG A 27 11.50 -5.15 0.53
C ARG A 27 12.20 -6.49 0.81
N ASP A 28 11.47 -7.58 0.81
CA ASP A 28 11.97 -8.95 0.88
C ASP A 28 11.71 -9.67 -0.45
N TRP A 29 12.67 -9.65 -1.34
CA TRP A 29 12.52 -10.25 -2.68
C TRP A 29 12.25 -11.75 -2.65
N THR A 30 12.53 -12.45 -1.54
CA THR A 30 12.15 -13.87 -1.40
C THR A 30 10.63 -14.08 -1.46
N THR A 31 9.85 -13.03 -1.22
CA THR A 31 8.39 -13.03 -1.31
C THR A 31 7.86 -12.72 -2.72
N LEU A 32 8.75 -12.37 -3.65
CA LEU A 32 8.42 -11.96 -5.01
C LEU A 32 8.76 -13.01 -6.06
N ARG A 33 7.98 -13.05 -7.15
CA ARG A 33 8.24 -13.92 -8.31
C ARG A 33 8.11 -13.12 -9.60
N GLN A 34 8.92 -13.48 -10.59
CA GLN A 34 8.95 -12.81 -11.90
C GLN A 34 7.71 -13.10 -12.74
N SER A 35 7.07 -14.24 -12.54
CA SER A 35 5.92 -14.69 -13.32
C SER A 35 4.64 -14.75 -12.51
N TYR A 36 3.52 -14.59 -13.17
CA TYR A 36 2.18 -14.78 -12.62
C TYR A 36 1.97 -16.15 -11.93
N LEU A 37 2.62 -17.20 -12.46
CA LEU A 37 2.52 -18.54 -11.88
C LEU A 37 3.42 -18.74 -10.64
N GLY A 38 4.20 -17.74 -10.27
CA GLY A 38 5.03 -17.76 -9.07
C GLY A 38 6.20 -18.77 -9.11
N THR A 39 6.70 -19.13 -10.31
CA THR A 39 7.71 -20.18 -10.45
C THR A 39 9.15 -19.70 -10.43
N THR A 40 9.41 -18.45 -10.82
CA THR A 40 10.76 -17.89 -10.91
C THR A 40 10.94 -16.79 -9.85
N ASN A 41 11.95 -16.91 -9.00
CA ASN A 41 12.23 -15.91 -7.97
C ASN A 41 12.71 -14.60 -8.59
N VAL A 42 12.39 -13.49 -7.92
CA VAL A 42 13.09 -12.22 -8.11
C VAL A 42 14.44 -12.32 -7.38
N THR A 43 15.52 -11.98 -8.09
CA THR A 43 16.89 -12.11 -7.59
C THR A 43 17.72 -10.85 -7.79
N ALA A 44 17.28 -9.95 -8.67
CA ALA A 44 18.01 -8.74 -9.02
C ALA A 44 17.04 -7.56 -9.25
N ALA A 45 17.57 -6.33 -9.10
CA ALA A 45 16.91 -5.14 -9.62
C ALA A 45 16.70 -5.30 -11.13
N THR A 46 15.59 -4.77 -11.63
CA THR A 46 15.12 -4.93 -13.03
C THR A 46 14.54 -6.31 -13.39
N ASP A 47 14.44 -7.25 -12.43
CA ASP A 47 13.60 -8.43 -12.65
C ASP A 47 12.12 -8.01 -12.65
N PRO A 48 11.30 -8.52 -13.60
CA PRO A 48 9.86 -8.22 -13.58
C PRO A 48 9.19 -8.85 -12.36
N VAL A 49 8.17 -8.19 -11.82
CA VAL A 49 7.38 -8.72 -10.69
C VAL A 49 5.99 -9.09 -11.17
N GLY A 50 5.72 -10.37 -11.34
CA GLY A 50 4.43 -10.91 -11.75
C GLY A 50 3.62 -11.49 -10.58
N TYR A 51 4.22 -11.64 -9.40
CA TYR A 51 3.57 -12.23 -8.22
C TYR A 51 4.24 -11.72 -6.93
N ALA A 52 3.44 -11.29 -5.97
CA ALA A 52 3.87 -10.93 -4.63
C ALA A 52 3.09 -11.75 -3.59
N THR A 53 3.82 -12.47 -2.74
CA THR A 53 3.24 -13.38 -1.74
C THR A 53 2.65 -12.59 -0.58
N ASP A 54 1.38 -12.85 -0.26
CA ASP A 54 0.74 -12.35 0.94
C ASP A 54 1.32 -13.02 2.18
N GLN A 55 1.86 -12.23 3.08
CA GLN A 55 2.49 -12.66 4.33
C GLN A 55 1.50 -12.72 5.51
N SER A 56 0.25 -12.29 5.31
CA SER A 56 -0.79 -12.31 6.34
C SER A 56 -1.31 -13.73 6.66
N GLY A 57 -1.02 -14.70 5.78
CA GLY A 57 -1.59 -16.05 5.86
C GLY A 57 -3.04 -16.13 5.37
N ARG A 58 -3.57 -15.08 4.72
CA ARG A 58 -4.95 -15.04 4.19
C ARG A 58 -5.04 -15.47 2.72
N GLY A 59 -3.89 -15.62 2.04
CA GLY A 59 -3.83 -16.04 0.64
C GLY A 59 -4.21 -14.96 -0.35
N ASN A 60 -4.22 -13.70 0.06
CA ASN A 60 -4.50 -12.54 -0.80
C ASN A 60 -3.25 -12.13 -1.60
N HIS A 61 -2.61 -13.09 -2.27
CA HIS A 61 -1.44 -12.82 -3.12
C HIS A 61 -1.78 -11.82 -4.21
N MET A 62 -0.83 -10.95 -4.54
CA MET A 62 -1.01 -9.98 -5.63
C MET A 62 -0.28 -10.42 -6.88
N VAL A 63 -0.91 -10.26 -8.04
CA VAL A 63 -0.42 -10.77 -9.31
C VAL A 63 -0.64 -9.80 -10.47
N LYS A 64 0.16 -9.97 -11.53
CA LYS A 64 -0.07 -9.42 -12.86
C LYS A 64 0.09 -10.52 -13.90
N ALA A 65 -1.00 -10.94 -14.50
CA ALA A 65 -1.01 -12.02 -15.48
C ALA A 65 -0.33 -11.61 -16.79
N ASN A 66 -0.60 -10.39 -17.27
CA ASN A 66 0.02 -9.86 -18.49
C ASN A 66 1.48 -9.47 -18.24
N ALA A 67 2.37 -9.82 -19.15
CA ALA A 67 3.80 -9.45 -19.07
C ALA A 67 4.01 -7.94 -19.24
N THR A 68 3.20 -7.28 -20.08
CA THR A 68 3.14 -5.82 -20.15
C THR A 68 2.45 -5.28 -18.90
N GLY A 69 2.97 -4.20 -18.34
CA GLY A 69 2.46 -3.60 -17.11
C GLY A 69 2.77 -4.43 -15.85
N ARG A 70 3.81 -5.27 -15.88
CA ARG A 70 4.43 -5.79 -14.66
C ARG A 70 5.41 -4.77 -14.14
N PRO A 71 5.29 -4.37 -12.89
CA PRO A 71 6.30 -3.55 -12.25
C PRO A 71 7.62 -4.31 -12.14
N TRP A 72 8.69 -3.59 -11.84
CA TRP A 72 10.04 -4.13 -11.77
C TRP A 72 10.54 -4.18 -10.33
N ALA A 73 11.39 -5.15 -10.01
CA ALA A 73 12.15 -5.10 -8.78
C ALA A 73 13.17 -3.96 -8.85
N ALA A 74 13.31 -3.20 -7.78
CA ALA A 74 14.21 -2.06 -7.70
C ALA A 74 14.82 -1.91 -6.30
N THR A 75 15.80 -1.02 -6.18
CA THR A 75 16.37 -0.61 -4.89
C THR A 75 16.45 0.91 -4.80
N VAL A 76 16.17 1.47 -3.63
CA VAL A 76 16.42 2.88 -3.30
C VAL A 76 17.35 2.91 -2.08
N GLY A 77 18.59 3.25 -2.30
CA GLY A 77 19.64 3.08 -1.28
C GLY A 77 19.82 1.60 -0.93
N LEU A 78 19.53 1.22 0.30
CA LEU A 78 19.58 -0.17 0.79
C LEU A 78 18.19 -0.83 0.87
N VAL A 79 17.14 -0.15 0.43
CA VAL A 79 15.76 -0.64 0.52
C VAL A 79 15.36 -1.29 -0.80
N ASN A 80 15.10 -2.59 -0.77
CA ASN A 80 14.47 -3.30 -1.88
C ASN A 80 13.00 -2.89 -1.99
N CYS A 81 12.47 -2.85 -3.21
CA CYS A 81 11.10 -2.39 -3.49
C CYS A 81 10.59 -2.93 -4.83
N ILE A 82 9.36 -2.62 -5.15
CA ILE A 82 8.78 -2.77 -6.49
C ILE A 82 8.63 -1.36 -7.09
N ASP A 83 9.07 -1.17 -8.33
CA ASP A 83 9.01 0.07 -9.10
C ASP A 83 7.83 0.04 -10.07
N PHE A 84 6.98 1.04 -9.98
CA PHE A 84 5.82 1.30 -10.84
C PHE A 84 6.13 2.50 -11.73
N ASP A 85 6.05 2.34 -13.04
CA ASP A 85 6.50 3.34 -14.03
C ASP A 85 5.52 4.52 -14.25
N GLY A 86 4.38 4.50 -13.57
CA GLY A 86 3.34 5.53 -13.73
C GLY A 86 2.55 5.44 -15.02
N THR A 87 2.64 4.34 -15.77
CA THR A 87 1.98 4.17 -17.08
C THR A 87 0.93 3.07 -17.07
N ASP A 88 1.33 1.80 -16.86
CA ASP A 88 0.41 0.64 -16.92
C ASP A 88 0.74 -0.45 -15.90
N ASP A 89 1.73 -0.21 -15.07
CA ASP A 89 2.14 -1.14 -14.02
C ASP A 89 1.06 -1.33 -12.95
N ALA A 90 0.72 -2.57 -12.66
CA ALA A 90 -0.24 -2.88 -11.60
C ALA A 90 -0.04 -4.28 -11.02
N LEU A 91 -0.41 -4.45 -9.77
CA LEU A 91 -0.61 -5.74 -9.12
C LEU A 91 -2.01 -5.79 -8.50
N ALA A 92 -2.70 -6.91 -8.65
CA ALA A 92 -4.05 -7.11 -8.11
C ALA A 92 -4.13 -8.43 -7.34
N THR A 93 -5.00 -8.50 -6.32
CA THR A 93 -5.26 -9.76 -5.62
C THR A 93 -5.88 -10.79 -6.58
N LEU A 94 -5.49 -12.08 -6.40
CA LEU A 94 -6.09 -13.19 -7.12
C LEU A 94 -7.53 -13.45 -6.63
N GLY A 95 -8.47 -13.38 -7.57
CA GLY A 95 -9.87 -13.74 -7.32
C GLY A 95 -10.65 -12.70 -6.52
N THR A 96 -11.85 -13.05 -6.15
CA THR A 96 -12.66 -12.25 -5.23
C THR A 96 -11.95 -12.26 -3.88
N SER A 97 -11.34 -11.13 -3.54
CA SER A 97 -10.72 -10.94 -2.25
C SER A 97 -11.66 -11.42 -1.16
N ALA A 98 -11.23 -12.39 -0.41
CA ALA A 98 -12.08 -13.06 0.55
C ALA A 98 -12.53 -12.09 1.65
N GLY A 99 -13.62 -11.36 1.35
CA GLY A 99 -14.40 -10.65 2.35
C GLY A 99 -13.68 -9.52 3.07
N PHE A 100 -13.16 -8.53 2.33
CA PHE A 100 -12.86 -7.24 2.95
C PHE A 100 -14.14 -6.64 3.55
N ILE A 101 -13.99 -5.92 4.64
CA ILE A 101 -15.10 -5.48 5.49
C ILE A 101 -15.12 -3.95 5.61
N THR A 102 -16.13 -3.43 6.29
CA THR A 102 -16.12 -2.06 6.79
C THR A 102 -15.09 -1.92 7.90
N GLY A 103 -14.36 -0.81 7.94
CA GLY A 103 -13.37 -0.55 8.96
C GLY A 103 -12.05 -1.30 8.70
N MET A 104 -11.44 -1.04 7.54
CA MET A 104 -10.09 -1.50 7.20
C MET A 104 -9.10 -0.34 7.33
N ASP A 105 -7.95 -0.62 7.92
CA ASP A 105 -6.82 0.31 7.94
C ASP A 105 -5.79 -0.11 6.88
N TYR A 106 -5.36 0.84 6.08
CA TYR A 106 -4.38 0.67 5.01
C TYR A 106 -3.13 1.48 5.27
N PHE A 107 -1.97 0.85 5.11
CA PHE A 107 -0.65 1.46 5.24
C PHE A 107 0.18 1.09 4.02
N LEU A 108 0.78 2.08 3.37
CA LEU A 108 1.64 1.92 2.21
C LEU A 108 2.94 2.68 2.41
N VAL A 109 4.07 2.00 2.31
CA VAL A 109 5.40 2.61 2.25
C VAL A 109 5.74 2.83 0.79
N VAL A 110 5.79 4.09 0.36
CA VAL A 110 6.01 4.47 -1.02
C VAL A 110 7.06 5.57 -1.15
N TYR A 111 7.85 5.50 -2.21
CA TYR A 111 8.75 6.55 -2.68
C TYR A 111 8.21 7.06 -4.01
N LEU A 112 7.75 8.29 -4.06
CA LEU A 112 7.24 8.89 -5.30
C LEU A 112 8.40 9.55 -6.06
N ASP A 113 8.61 9.15 -7.31
CA ASP A 113 9.63 9.76 -8.18
C ASP A 113 9.22 11.18 -8.57
N ALA A 114 7.93 11.38 -8.82
CA ALA A 114 7.34 12.67 -9.11
C ALA A 114 5.92 12.74 -8.53
N LEU A 115 5.48 13.94 -8.17
CA LEU A 115 4.08 14.18 -7.82
C LEU A 115 3.24 14.24 -9.10
N ALA A 116 2.31 13.32 -9.21
CA ALA A 116 1.33 13.22 -10.30
C ALA A 116 -0.04 12.86 -9.72
N SER A 117 -1.06 12.81 -10.57
CA SER A 117 -2.34 12.23 -10.16
C SER A 117 -2.13 10.75 -9.84
N THR A 118 -2.37 10.36 -8.58
CA THR A 118 -2.04 9.04 -8.06
C THR A 118 -3.23 8.42 -7.34
N VAL A 119 -3.39 7.11 -7.44
CA VAL A 119 -4.26 6.32 -6.56
C VAL A 119 -3.41 5.27 -5.85
N PHE A 120 -3.49 5.22 -4.51
CA PHE A 120 -2.66 4.30 -3.72
C PHE A 120 -3.24 2.89 -3.64
N ALA A 121 -4.55 2.73 -3.78
CA ALA A 121 -5.20 1.45 -4.01
C ALA A 121 -6.53 1.64 -4.75
N TYR A 122 -6.95 0.61 -5.50
CA TYR A 122 -8.20 0.65 -6.26
C TYR A 122 -8.76 -0.76 -6.44
N ASN A 123 -10.02 -0.83 -6.89
CA ASN A 123 -10.63 -2.04 -7.42
C ASN A 123 -10.92 -1.89 -8.92
N ASN A 124 -10.99 -2.99 -9.65
CA ASN A 124 -11.26 -2.98 -11.09
C ASN A 124 -12.69 -2.47 -11.46
N SER A 125 -13.57 -2.29 -10.47
CA SER A 125 -14.89 -1.68 -10.65
C SER A 125 -14.88 -0.15 -10.55
N GLY A 126 -13.70 0.48 -10.46
CA GLY A 126 -13.53 1.94 -10.48
C GLY A 126 -13.53 2.61 -9.10
N GLY A 127 -13.53 1.86 -8.01
CA GLY A 127 -13.35 2.41 -6.66
C GLY A 127 -11.89 2.74 -6.37
N GLY A 128 -11.58 3.91 -5.79
CA GLY A 128 -10.24 4.33 -5.39
C GLY A 128 -10.12 4.60 -3.90
N LEU A 129 -8.97 4.31 -3.34
CA LEU A 129 -8.56 4.64 -1.97
C LEU A 129 -7.26 5.46 -2.03
N GLY A 130 -7.27 6.63 -1.41
CA GLY A 130 -6.13 7.54 -1.47
C GLY A 130 -5.89 8.11 -2.87
N VAL A 131 -6.92 8.69 -3.48
CA VAL A 131 -6.80 9.38 -4.78
C VAL A 131 -6.31 10.79 -4.53
N ALA A 132 -5.12 11.11 -5.03
CA ALA A 132 -4.49 12.41 -4.95
C ALA A 132 -4.45 13.07 -6.33
N GLN A 133 -4.88 14.34 -6.44
CA GLN A 133 -4.92 15.07 -7.70
C GLN A 133 -4.89 16.57 -7.46
N ASN A 134 -3.91 17.26 -8.04
CA ASN A 134 -3.76 18.71 -7.97
C ASN A 134 -4.99 19.42 -8.56
N GLY A 135 -5.47 20.48 -7.89
CA GLY A 135 -6.60 21.29 -8.33
C GLY A 135 -7.97 20.61 -8.25
N SER A 136 -8.08 19.43 -7.61
CA SER A 136 -9.34 18.67 -7.48
C SER A 136 -9.98 18.84 -6.10
N ALA A 137 -10.22 20.10 -5.71
CA ALA A 137 -10.69 20.46 -4.37
C ALA A 137 -12.13 20.01 -4.06
N SER A 138 -12.95 19.72 -5.07
CA SER A 138 -14.35 19.28 -4.90
C SER A 138 -14.53 17.76 -4.90
N SER A 139 -13.47 17.00 -5.25
CA SER A 139 -13.55 15.55 -5.37
C SER A 139 -13.00 14.87 -4.12
N ALA A 140 -13.73 13.91 -3.57
CA ALA A 140 -13.26 13.11 -2.43
C ALA A 140 -12.00 12.30 -2.78
N ALA A 141 -11.09 12.15 -1.81
CA ALA A 141 -9.88 11.34 -1.94
C ALA A 141 -10.17 9.82 -1.94
N ALA A 142 -11.40 9.39 -1.64
CA ALA A 142 -11.80 7.99 -1.72
C ALA A 142 -13.22 7.84 -2.25
N SER A 143 -13.47 6.69 -2.88
CA SER A 143 -14.79 6.12 -3.11
C SER A 143 -15.06 4.88 -2.24
N ALA A 144 -14.14 4.57 -1.32
CA ALA A 144 -14.17 3.43 -0.40
C ALA A 144 -14.62 3.87 1.01
N GLY A 145 -15.85 4.40 1.12
CA GLY A 145 -16.32 5.03 2.36
C GLY A 145 -15.71 6.40 2.58
N SER A 146 -15.49 6.76 3.84
CA SER A 146 -14.93 8.05 4.24
C SER A 146 -13.71 7.83 5.17
N PRO A 147 -12.61 7.26 4.69
CA PRO A 147 -11.42 7.07 5.51
C PRO A 147 -10.77 8.42 5.85
N SER A 148 -10.12 8.49 7.00
CA SER A 148 -9.20 9.59 7.29
C SER A 148 -7.80 9.24 6.82
N TYR A 149 -7.05 10.23 6.34
CA TYR A 149 -5.70 10.04 5.83
C TYR A 149 -4.64 10.64 6.74
N LYS A 150 -3.47 9.97 6.77
CA LYS A 150 -2.24 10.53 7.37
C LYS A 150 -1.07 10.26 6.42
N ILE A 151 -0.15 11.22 6.37
CA ILE A 151 1.15 11.07 5.71
C ILE A 151 2.23 11.17 6.78
N ASN A 152 3.03 10.12 6.93
CA ASN A 152 4.04 10.02 7.99
C ASN A 152 3.46 10.29 9.40
N GLY A 153 2.23 9.84 9.66
CA GLY A 153 1.53 10.05 10.93
C GLY A 153 0.86 11.42 11.09
N VAL A 154 1.12 12.38 10.19
CA VAL A 154 0.48 13.71 10.20
C VAL A 154 -0.86 13.64 9.47
N ALA A 155 -1.91 14.11 10.13
CA ALA A 155 -3.25 14.09 9.56
C ALA A 155 -3.36 14.99 8.32
N VAL A 156 -3.95 14.47 7.25
CA VAL A 156 -4.33 15.27 6.07
C VAL A 156 -5.52 16.13 6.42
N PRO A 157 -5.54 17.44 6.06
CA PRO A 157 -6.70 18.30 6.26
C PRO A 157 -7.99 17.69 5.69
N GLY A 158 -9.12 18.03 6.30
CA GLY A 158 -10.42 17.49 5.88
C GLY A 158 -10.86 16.20 6.59
N GLY A 159 -9.95 15.49 7.27
CA GLY A 159 -10.28 14.27 8.00
C GLY A 159 -10.94 13.23 7.11
N THR A 160 -12.16 12.77 7.48
CA THR A 160 -12.95 11.81 6.68
C THR A 160 -13.58 12.40 5.42
N SER A 161 -13.45 13.70 5.21
CA SER A 161 -13.91 14.43 4.01
C SER A 161 -12.74 14.98 3.20
N ALA A 162 -11.54 14.46 3.39
CA ALA A 162 -10.35 14.90 2.65
C ALA A 162 -10.58 14.85 1.13
N THR A 163 -10.23 15.95 0.47
CA THR A 163 -10.31 16.04 -0.99
C THR A 163 -9.04 15.50 -1.65
N ARG A 164 -9.10 15.25 -2.94
CA ARG A 164 -7.95 14.80 -3.74
C ARG A 164 -6.80 15.79 -3.71
N ASP A 165 -7.13 17.08 -3.74
CA ASP A 165 -6.18 18.19 -3.67
C ASP A 165 -5.49 18.26 -2.31
N GLN A 166 -6.24 18.16 -1.22
CA GLN A 166 -5.68 18.12 0.14
C GLN A 166 -4.75 16.93 0.35
N LEU A 167 -5.09 15.76 -0.21
CA LEU A 167 -4.20 14.60 -0.15
C LEU A 167 -2.95 14.83 -1.02
N TYR A 168 -3.11 15.41 -2.22
CA TYR A 168 -1.99 15.74 -3.10
C TYR A 168 -0.99 16.70 -2.44
N ASP A 169 -1.49 17.77 -1.79
CA ASP A 169 -0.66 18.77 -1.11
C ASP A 169 0.09 18.20 0.10
N ALA A 170 -0.42 17.11 0.69
CA ALA A 170 0.24 16.44 1.80
C ALA A 170 1.37 15.50 1.35
N LEU A 171 1.47 15.17 0.05
CA LEU A 171 2.50 14.27 -0.47
C LEU A 171 3.82 15.00 -0.71
N SER A 172 4.90 14.23 -0.75
CA SER A 172 6.23 14.67 -1.18
C SER A 172 6.83 13.65 -2.16
N SER A 173 7.70 14.10 -3.04
CA SER A 173 8.49 13.25 -3.93
C SER A 173 9.96 13.26 -3.53
N GLY A 174 10.72 12.27 -4.01
CA GLY A 174 12.16 12.16 -3.74
C GLY A 174 12.52 11.65 -2.35
N GLY A 175 11.56 11.11 -1.61
CA GLY A 175 11.74 10.48 -0.30
C GLY A 175 10.72 9.42 0.00
N TRP A 176 11.01 8.53 0.96
CA TRP A 176 10.04 7.56 1.46
C TRP A 176 8.97 8.28 2.27
N ILE A 177 7.72 7.87 2.06
CA ILE A 177 6.57 8.29 2.87
C ILE A 177 5.73 7.08 3.26
N ILE A 178 5.00 7.19 4.36
CA ILE A 178 3.95 6.25 4.76
C ILE A 178 2.61 6.94 4.54
N VAL A 179 1.81 6.37 3.63
CA VAL A 179 0.42 6.76 3.40
C VAL A 179 -0.48 5.87 4.23
N GLU A 180 -1.34 6.47 5.02
CA GLU A 180 -2.36 5.76 5.81
C GLU A 180 -3.75 6.17 5.38
N ALA A 181 -4.66 5.18 5.26
CA ALA A 181 -6.09 5.39 5.17
C ALA A 181 -6.77 4.57 6.26
N ASN A 182 -7.42 5.23 7.21
CA ASN A 182 -8.00 4.60 8.39
C ASN A 182 -9.51 4.47 8.27
N ALA A 183 -10.05 3.32 8.65
CA ALA A 183 -11.47 2.98 8.64
C ALA A 183 -12.12 2.98 7.23
N ALA A 184 -11.38 2.56 6.21
CA ALA A 184 -11.92 2.40 4.86
C ALA A 184 -13.03 1.33 4.80
N THR A 185 -14.00 1.50 3.92
CA THR A 185 -15.07 0.54 3.68
C THR A 185 -14.83 -0.18 2.35
N LEU A 186 -14.41 -1.44 2.42
CA LEU A 186 -14.02 -2.23 1.26
C LEU A 186 -15.00 -3.40 0.96
N THR A 187 -16.18 -3.38 1.53
CA THR A 187 -17.18 -4.47 1.43
C THR A 187 -17.62 -4.78 0.00
N THR A 188 -17.57 -3.80 -0.90
CA THR A 188 -17.94 -3.94 -2.30
C THR A 188 -16.75 -4.21 -3.23
N TRP A 189 -15.54 -4.28 -2.67
CA TRP A 189 -14.35 -4.53 -3.46
C TRP A 189 -14.20 -6.03 -3.77
N ALA A 190 -14.32 -6.38 -5.04
CA ALA A 190 -14.11 -7.75 -5.51
C ALA A 190 -12.62 -8.11 -5.56
N ASP A 191 -11.76 -7.11 -5.76
CA ASP A 191 -10.31 -7.23 -5.77
C ASP A 191 -9.68 -6.01 -5.09
N PHE A 192 -8.40 -6.11 -4.80
CA PHE A 192 -7.58 -5.02 -4.28
C PHE A 192 -6.35 -4.89 -5.16
N SER A 193 -6.11 -3.70 -5.68
CA SER A 193 -5.06 -3.44 -6.66
C SER A 193 -4.22 -2.24 -6.25
N ILE A 194 -2.93 -2.26 -6.60
CA ILE A 194 -2.00 -1.13 -6.50
C ILE A 194 -1.31 -0.90 -7.83
N GLY A 195 -0.77 0.29 -8.03
CA GLY A 195 -0.01 0.69 -9.23
C GLY A 195 -0.80 1.63 -10.10
N GLY A 196 -1.90 1.19 -10.74
CA GLY A 196 -2.54 2.07 -11.67
C GLY A 196 -4.02 1.82 -11.96
N LEU A 197 -4.79 2.90 -11.92
CA LEU A 197 -6.09 3.06 -12.55
C LEU A 197 -5.90 4.12 -13.64
N ALA A 198 -6.51 3.95 -14.81
CA ALA A 198 -6.34 4.85 -15.95
C ALA A 198 -6.41 6.35 -15.56
N GLY A 199 -5.34 7.08 -15.78
CA GLY A 199 -5.17 8.49 -15.40
C GLY A 199 -4.74 8.75 -13.94
N PHE A 200 -4.56 7.70 -13.13
CA PHE A 200 -4.09 7.78 -11.74
C PHE A 200 -3.16 6.61 -11.48
N GLN A 201 -1.87 6.76 -11.73
CA GLN A 201 -0.87 5.72 -11.52
C GLN A 201 0.12 6.11 -10.41
N ILE A 202 0.66 5.11 -9.72
CA ILE A 202 1.86 5.30 -8.92
C ILE A 202 3.04 5.44 -9.90
N ASN A 203 3.73 6.58 -9.85
CA ASN A 203 5.05 6.77 -10.45
C ASN A 203 6.06 6.75 -9.30
N GLY A 204 6.60 5.57 -9.02
CA GLY A 204 7.45 5.40 -7.84
C GLY A 204 7.55 3.97 -7.33
N LYS A 205 8.14 3.83 -6.15
CA LYS A 205 8.52 2.54 -5.57
C LYS A 205 7.70 2.22 -4.33
N VAL A 206 7.32 0.95 -4.19
CA VAL A 206 6.59 0.42 -3.02
C VAL A 206 7.49 -0.57 -2.29
N ALA A 207 7.74 -0.32 -0.99
CA ALA A 207 8.58 -1.17 -0.15
C ALA A 207 7.75 -2.14 0.71
N GLU A 208 6.61 -1.73 1.21
CA GLU A 208 5.74 -2.57 2.06
C GLU A 208 4.30 -2.05 2.05
N MET A 209 3.35 -2.96 2.21
CA MET A 209 1.93 -2.64 2.28
C MET A 209 1.23 -3.54 3.29
N ILE A 210 0.42 -2.94 4.17
CA ILE A 210 -0.43 -3.64 5.14
C ILE A 210 -1.86 -3.13 4.97
N LEU A 211 -2.79 -4.04 4.76
CA LEU A 211 -4.23 -3.81 4.87
C LEU A 211 -4.75 -4.74 5.96
N CYS A 212 -5.35 -4.21 7.01
CA CYS A 212 -5.85 -5.00 8.14
C CYS A 212 -7.19 -4.45 8.65
N GLU A 213 -7.93 -5.23 9.43
CA GLU A 213 -9.07 -4.72 10.16
C GLU A 213 -8.62 -3.56 11.06
N SER A 214 -9.51 -2.55 11.21
CA SER A 214 -9.18 -1.35 11.98
C SER A 214 -8.69 -1.67 13.38
N VAL A 215 -7.61 -1.01 13.74
CA VAL A 215 -6.94 -1.13 15.04
C VAL A 215 -6.99 0.21 15.79
N ASP A 216 -6.60 0.20 17.05
CA ASP A 216 -6.50 1.42 17.85
C ASP A 216 -5.30 2.30 17.45
N ASP A 217 -5.28 3.55 17.91
CA ASP A 217 -4.22 4.51 17.56
C ASP A 217 -2.84 4.11 18.07
N ALA A 218 -2.74 3.41 19.19
CA ALA A 218 -1.48 2.91 19.72
C ALA A 218 -0.91 1.84 18.78
N THR A 219 -1.74 0.92 18.32
CA THR A 219 -1.36 -0.10 17.34
C THR A 219 -0.98 0.54 15.98
N ARG A 220 -1.73 1.55 15.50
CA ARG A 220 -1.36 2.32 14.29
C ARG A 220 0.01 2.97 14.43
N ALA A 221 0.31 3.55 15.59
CA ALA A 221 1.63 4.14 15.86
C ALA A 221 2.74 3.09 15.80
N ARG A 222 2.52 1.89 16.34
CA ARG A 222 3.48 0.77 16.26
C ARG A 222 3.69 0.28 14.83
N ILE A 223 2.62 0.20 14.03
CA ILE A 223 2.72 -0.13 12.59
C ILE A 223 3.57 0.91 11.87
N ARG A 224 3.34 2.22 12.08
CA ARG A 224 4.15 3.29 11.47
C ARG A 224 5.62 3.19 11.85
N THR A 225 5.91 3.02 13.14
CA THR A 225 7.29 2.88 13.64
C THR A 225 7.97 1.67 12.99
N TYR A 226 7.28 0.52 12.90
CA TYR A 226 7.79 -0.66 12.23
C TYR A 226 8.08 -0.37 10.75
N LEU A 227 7.12 0.17 10.00
CA LEU A 227 7.28 0.48 8.58
C LEU A 227 8.38 1.52 8.33
N GLY A 228 8.40 2.60 9.15
CA GLY A 228 9.38 3.66 9.04
C GLY A 228 10.80 3.18 9.29
N SER A 229 11.00 2.27 10.24
CA SER A 229 12.32 1.73 10.58
C SER A 229 13.01 1.04 9.39
N HIS A 230 12.25 0.51 8.44
CA HIS A 230 12.77 -0.20 7.26
C HIS A 230 13.23 0.72 6.13
N VAL A 231 12.79 1.97 6.16
CA VAL A 231 13.10 2.97 5.13
C VAL A 231 13.80 4.20 5.70
N GLY A 232 14.23 4.13 6.96
CA GLY A 232 14.99 5.20 7.62
C GLY A 232 14.14 6.41 8.01
N LEU A 233 12.81 6.26 8.14
CA LEU A 233 11.93 7.30 8.67
C LEU A 233 11.89 7.23 10.20
N THR A 234 12.08 8.37 10.86
CA THR A 234 11.83 8.55 12.29
C THR A 234 10.45 9.22 12.45
N LEU A 235 9.51 8.53 13.09
CA LEU A 235 8.10 8.94 13.19
C LEU A 235 7.64 9.02 14.63
#